data_de606e864f62cf7558643cacb8a0549a
#
_entry.id   de606e864f62cf7558643cacb8a0549a
#
_cell.length_a   1.000
_cell.length_b   1.000
_cell.length_c   1.000
_cell.angle_alpha   90.00
_cell.angle_beta   90.00
_cell.angle_gamma   90.00
#
_symmetry.space_group_name_H-M   'P 1'
#
loop_
_entity.id
_entity.type
_entity.pdbx_description
1 polymer ?
#
loop_
_entity_poly.entity_id
_entity_poly.type
_entity_poly.pdbx_seq_one_letter_code
_entity_poly.pdbx_strand_id
1 'polypeptide(L)'
;MAHFVNPIMLLILRNMKSEKTKVEKKESWKFPRAFWVANTVELFERAAYYGVFIVITLYLSRILGFGDIEAAAIAGIFQAMLYLLPTFAGAYADKIGFRKSLMLAFGLLTLGYAGMGLLPTFFESTGLVKYGDNTIFNGLDTSSARYTIIPVMALIVLGGAFIKSVITGTVATETTVANRARGYSIFYAMVNIGAFSGKTIVKPLREAMGNTGLIWISYFSAAMTLIGLIVVFLWFRSRKLEGEGKTIREIFDGMIKVLTNLRLLFLILIITGFWMVQHQMYATMPKFVLRLAGEGASPEWYANVNPLIVFTMVGFVTHFMRKRTALFSMTVGMFIMPVSAVFMALGNLLHGNILGMHPVAFMMVVGIAFQGFAETFISPRFLEYFSLQAPKGEEGMYLGFSHLHSFLSSIFGFLMSGVLLDKYCPDPRLFASHQEWESAAVHAHYIWYYFVGIALVSAVALIIYGQVVKRIDQRKQIAN
;
A
#
# COMPACT_ATOMS: atom_id res chain seq x y z
N MET A 1 -37.11 -54.05 -16.71
CA MET A 1 -36.85 -53.40 -15.42
C MET A 1 -36.88 -51.87 -15.64
N ALA A 2 -38.02 -51.26 -15.45
CA ALA A 2 -38.20 -49.83 -15.66
C ALA A 2 -37.86 -49.09 -14.36
N HIS A 3 -36.93 -48.13 -14.43
CA HIS A 3 -36.48 -47.35 -13.29
C HIS A 3 -37.58 -46.44 -12.74
N PHE A 4 -38.01 -46.69 -11.53
CA PHE A 4 -38.78 -45.73 -10.72
C PHE A 4 -37.85 -44.60 -10.31
N VAL A 5 -37.84 -43.50 -11.04
CA VAL A 5 -37.25 -42.23 -10.60
C VAL A 5 -38.24 -41.64 -9.60
N ASN A 6 -37.81 -41.55 -8.34
CA ASN A 6 -38.60 -41.04 -7.24
C ASN A 6 -39.08 -39.60 -7.54
N PRO A 7 -40.42 -39.34 -7.57
CA PRO A 7 -40.95 -38.02 -7.87
C PRO A 7 -40.44 -36.89 -6.94
N ILE A 8 -40.03 -37.26 -5.74
CA ILE A 8 -39.41 -36.30 -4.79
C ILE A 8 -38.03 -35.83 -5.28
N MET A 9 -37.26 -36.71 -5.90
CA MET A 9 -35.93 -36.40 -6.47
C MET A 9 -36.08 -35.46 -7.71
N LEU A 10 -37.11 -35.65 -8.51
CA LEU A 10 -37.47 -34.77 -9.64
C LEU A 10 -37.94 -33.38 -9.14
N LEU A 11 -38.67 -33.34 -8.03
CA LEU A 11 -39.11 -32.10 -7.40
C LEU A 11 -37.91 -31.31 -6.78
N ILE A 12 -36.99 -32.02 -6.15
CA ILE A 12 -35.73 -31.45 -5.59
C ILE A 12 -34.85 -30.91 -6.74
N LEU A 13 -34.66 -31.65 -7.79
CA LEU A 13 -33.88 -31.25 -8.97
C LEU A 13 -34.53 -30.07 -9.72
N ARG A 14 -35.88 -30.03 -9.76
CA ARG A 14 -36.65 -28.96 -10.36
C ARG A 14 -36.59 -27.69 -9.49
N ASN A 15 -36.62 -27.81 -8.14
CA ASN A 15 -36.41 -26.72 -7.22
C ASN A 15 -34.96 -26.22 -7.23
N MET A 16 -33.96 -27.09 -7.27
CA MET A 16 -32.55 -26.72 -7.43
C MET A 16 -32.27 -26.05 -8.80
N LYS A 17 -32.95 -26.49 -9.87
CA LYS A 17 -32.91 -25.80 -11.17
C LYS A 17 -33.64 -24.45 -11.13
N SER A 18 -34.77 -24.37 -10.43
CA SER A 18 -35.52 -23.12 -10.23
C SER A 18 -34.78 -22.12 -9.35
N GLU A 19 -34.04 -22.59 -8.32
CA GLU A 19 -33.17 -21.72 -7.53
C GLU A 19 -31.93 -21.27 -8.32
N LYS A 20 -31.31 -22.17 -9.11
CA LYS A 20 -30.23 -21.77 -10.01
C LYS A 20 -30.68 -20.79 -11.08
N THR A 21 -31.89 -20.95 -11.63
CA THR A 21 -32.45 -20.02 -12.64
C THR A 21 -32.94 -18.69 -12.01
N LYS A 22 -33.23 -18.64 -10.70
CA LYS A 22 -33.50 -17.38 -9.99
C LYS A 22 -32.22 -16.60 -9.66
N VAL A 23 -31.06 -17.22 -9.66
CA VAL A 23 -29.75 -16.60 -9.36
C VAL A 23 -29.11 -15.96 -10.61
N GLU A 24 -29.53 -16.31 -11.81
CA GLU A 24 -29.16 -15.60 -13.06
C GLU A 24 -30.06 -14.38 -13.33
N LYS A 25 -30.37 -13.57 -12.32
CA LYS A 25 -30.77 -12.19 -12.58
C LYS A 25 -29.54 -11.47 -13.10
N LYS A 26 -29.59 -11.02 -14.38
CA LYS A 26 -28.57 -10.15 -15.01
C LYS A 26 -28.01 -9.20 -13.95
N GLU A 27 -26.73 -9.33 -13.67
CA GLU A 27 -26.04 -8.46 -12.73
C GLU A 27 -26.30 -7.00 -13.10
N SER A 28 -26.98 -6.29 -12.23
CA SER A 28 -27.37 -4.90 -12.49
C SER A 28 -26.15 -3.98 -12.33
N TRP A 29 -25.93 -3.07 -13.27
CA TRP A 29 -24.98 -1.95 -13.16
C TRP A 29 -25.53 -0.79 -12.31
N LYS A 30 -26.75 -0.92 -11.79
CA LYS A 30 -27.39 0.11 -10.98
C LYS A 30 -26.93 -0.03 -9.53
N PHE A 31 -26.12 0.92 -9.09
CA PHE A 31 -25.70 1.06 -7.70
C PHE A 31 -26.34 2.31 -7.08
N PRO A 32 -26.60 2.30 -5.76
CA PRO A 32 -27.11 3.47 -5.05
C PRO A 32 -26.14 4.67 -5.13
N ARG A 33 -26.70 5.88 -4.94
CA ARG A 33 -25.88 7.11 -4.98
C ARG A 33 -24.71 7.09 -4.00
N ALA A 34 -24.91 6.57 -2.78
CA ALA A 34 -23.87 6.47 -1.77
C ALA A 34 -22.66 5.64 -2.24
N PHE A 35 -22.89 4.56 -3.01
CA PHE A 35 -21.84 3.76 -3.62
C PHE A 35 -20.95 4.59 -4.56
N TRP A 36 -21.57 5.35 -5.47
CA TRP A 36 -20.80 6.17 -6.43
C TRP A 36 -20.05 7.30 -5.76
N VAL A 37 -20.67 7.96 -4.77
CA VAL A 37 -20.02 9.01 -4.00
C VAL A 37 -18.81 8.45 -3.23
N ALA A 38 -18.96 7.30 -2.56
CA ALA A 38 -17.86 6.65 -1.86
C ALA A 38 -16.69 6.31 -2.79
N ASN A 39 -16.97 5.75 -3.97
CA ASN A 39 -15.95 5.43 -4.96
C ASN A 39 -15.25 6.68 -5.54
N THR A 40 -15.99 7.78 -5.76
CA THR A 40 -15.44 9.05 -6.24
C THR A 40 -14.52 9.67 -5.20
N VAL A 41 -14.90 9.69 -3.93
CA VAL A 41 -14.04 10.28 -2.89
C VAL A 41 -12.83 9.38 -2.58
N GLU A 42 -12.94 8.07 -2.75
CA GLU A 42 -11.79 7.15 -2.70
C GLU A 42 -10.76 7.52 -3.78
N LEU A 43 -11.21 7.78 -5.02
CA LEU A 43 -10.31 8.19 -6.10
C LEU A 43 -9.54 9.45 -5.72
N PHE A 44 -10.20 10.48 -5.20
CA PHE A 44 -9.55 11.72 -4.78
C PHE A 44 -8.56 11.51 -3.64
N GLU A 45 -8.94 10.69 -2.65
CA GLU A 45 -8.07 10.38 -1.52
C GLU A 45 -6.86 9.58 -1.97
N ARG A 46 -7.03 8.56 -2.85
CA ARG A 46 -5.90 7.80 -3.39
C ARG A 46 -4.95 8.68 -4.21
N ALA A 47 -5.48 9.60 -5.01
CA ALA A 47 -4.65 10.56 -5.74
C ALA A 47 -3.83 11.44 -4.79
N ALA A 48 -4.44 11.95 -3.73
CA ALA A 48 -3.77 12.74 -2.70
C ALA A 48 -2.67 11.93 -1.99
N TYR A 49 -3.01 10.75 -1.49
CA TYR A 49 -2.10 9.89 -0.75
C TYR A 49 -0.89 9.48 -1.58
N TYR A 50 -1.11 8.89 -2.76
CA TYR A 50 -0.01 8.37 -3.59
C TYR A 50 0.83 9.49 -4.23
N GLY A 51 0.25 10.68 -4.43
CA GLY A 51 1.02 11.86 -4.85
C GLY A 51 2.06 12.27 -3.83
N VAL A 52 1.69 12.38 -2.56
CA VAL A 52 2.63 12.70 -1.46
C VAL A 52 3.52 11.50 -1.14
N PHE A 53 2.96 10.29 -1.04
CA PHE A 53 3.68 9.15 -0.50
C PHE A 53 4.85 8.70 -1.38
N ILE A 54 4.75 8.82 -2.71
CA ILE A 54 5.85 8.45 -3.62
C ILE A 54 7.10 9.34 -3.43
N VAL A 55 6.93 10.54 -2.92
CA VAL A 55 8.02 11.49 -2.68
C VAL A 55 8.22 11.84 -1.20
N ILE A 56 7.57 11.12 -0.28
CA ILE A 56 7.59 11.47 1.15
C ILE A 56 9.00 11.54 1.72
N THR A 57 9.87 10.60 1.37
CA THR A 57 11.27 10.59 1.84
C THR A 57 12.09 11.73 1.22
N LEU A 58 11.78 12.12 -0.03
CA LEU A 58 12.38 13.29 -0.66
C LEU A 58 11.91 14.59 0.00
N TYR A 59 10.61 14.72 0.26
CA TYR A 59 10.06 15.88 0.98
C TYR A 59 10.72 16.04 2.35
N LEU A 60 10.80 14.97 3.14
CA LEU A 60 11.42 15.01 4.46
C LEU A 60 12.91 15.43 4.39
N SER A 61 13.65 14.95 3.39
CA SER A 61 15.07 15.28 3.28
C SER A 61 15.36 16.61 2.59
N ARG A 62 14.66 16.93 1.48
CA ARG A 62 14.97 18.10 0.66
C ARG A 62 14.24 19.37 1.10
N ILE A 63 13.10 19.24 1.78
CA ILE A 63 12.31 20.36 2.26
C ILE A 63 12.56 20.62 3.76
N LEU A 64 12.66 19.55 4.56
CA LEU A 64 12.77 19.67 6.02
C LEU A 64 14.19 19.37 6.56
N GLY A 65 15.13 18.97 5.70
CA GLY A 65 16.52 18.75 6.09
C GLY A 65 16.78 17.51 6.95
N PHE A 66 15.88 16.52 6.93
CA PHE A 66 16.12 15.24 7.60
C PHE A 66 17.16 14.40 6.86
N GLY A 67 18.05 13.74 7.60
CA GLY A 67 18.92 12.70 7.05
C GLY A 67 18.16 11.49 6.51
N ASP A 68 18.86 10.61 5.80
CA ASP A 68 18.21 9.44 5.17
C ASP A 68 17.56 8.50 6.19
N ILE A 69 18.22 8.25 7.33
CA ILE A 69 17.72 7.38 8.39
C ILE A 69 16.48 7.99 9.06
N GLU A 70 16.54 9.28 9.41
CA GLU A 70 15.42 9.98 10.07
C GLU A 70 14.20 10.07 9.14
N ALA A 71 14.41 10.47 7.88
CA ALA A 71 13.35 10.56 6.88
C ALA A 71 12.68 9.20 6.65
N ALA A 72 13.47 8.14 6.57
CA ALA A 72 12.97 6.79 6.42
C ALA A 72 12.19 6.32 7.67
N ALA A 73 12.69 6.58 8.88
CA ALA A 73 11.99 6.24 10.11
C ALA A 73 10.63 6.95 10.22
N ILE A 74 10.58 8.26 9.95
CA ILE A 74 9.33 9.04 9.99
C ILE A 74 8.35 8.51 8.94
N ALA A 75 8.77 8.29 7.69
CA ALA A 75 7.93 7.76 6.62
C ALA A 75 7.46 6.33 6.91
N GLY A 76 8.31 5.49 7.48
CA GLY A 76 8.00 4.11 7.87
C GLY A 76 6.94 4.05 8.97
N ILE A 77 7.08 4.87 10.03
CA ILE A 77 6.08 4.97 11.10
C ILE A 77 4.76 5.52 10.56
N PHE A 78 4.82 6.56 9.72
CA PHE A 78 3.63 7.12 9.06
C PHE A 78 2.86 6.04 8.29
N GLN A 79 3.52 5.27 7.45
CA GLN A 79 2.89 4.20 6.69
C GLN A 79 2.40 3.05 7.60
N ALA A 80 3.17 2.67 8.60
CA ALA A 80 2.80 1.63 9.54
C ALA A 80 1.48 1.95 10.26
N MET A 81 1.34 3.19 10.74
CA MET A 81 0.11 3.63 11.41
C MET A 81 -1.12 3.59 10.48
N LEU A 82 -0.95 3.88 9.18
CA LEU A 82 -2.02 3.77 8.17
C LEU A 82 -2.47 2.31 7.91
N TYR A 83 -1.67 1.31 8.30
CA TYR A 83 -2.08 -0.10 8.25
C TYR A 83 -2.67 -0.59 9.58
N LEU A 84 -2.25 -0.03 10.70
CA LEU A 84 -2.70 -0.47 12.03
C LEU A 84 -4.02 0.20 12.43
N LEU A 85 -4.11 1.52 12.31
CA LEU A 85 -5.22 2.31 12.86
C LEU A 85 -6.58 2.10 12.18
N PRO A 86 -6.70 1.74 10.89
CA PRO A 86 -8.01 1.50 10.27
C PRO A 86 -8.87 0.46 11.01
N THR A 87 -8.26 -0.53 11.64
CA THR A 87 -8.98 -1.55 12.41
C THR A 87 -9.72 -0.93 13.61
N PHE A 88 -9.11 0.05 14.26
CA PHE A 88 -9.68 0.78 15.39
C PHE A 88 -10.66 1.87 14.96
N ALA A 89 -10.29 2.62 13.90
CA ALA A 89 -11.11 3.68 13.35
C ALA A 89 -12.45 3.16 12.78
N GLY A 90 -12.46 1.95 12.21
CA GLY A 90 -13.67 1.29 11.73
C GLY A 90 -14.72 1.09 12.82
N ALA A 91 -14.31 0.58 13.99
CA ALA A 91 -15.22 0.40 15.11
C ALA A 91 -15.81 1.72 15.63
N TYR A 92 -15.01 2.80 15.61
CA TYR A 92 -15.49 4.12 15.98
C TYR A 92 -16.43 4.70 14.90
N ALA A 93 -16.14 4.45 13.63
CA ALA A 93 -16.96 4.89 12.49
C ALA A 93 -18.37 4.27 12.53
N ASP A 94 -18.49 3.02 12.96
CA ASP A 94 -19.79 2.36 13.13
C ASP A 94 -20.67 3.07 14.17
N LYS A 95 -20.06 3.66 15.23
CA LYS A 95 -20.78 4.39 16.28
C LYS A 95 -21.23 5.78 15.84
N ILE A 96 -20.37 6.56 15.20
CA ILE A 96 -20.69 7.95 14.80
C ILE A 96 -21.38 8.05 13.44
N GLY A 97 -21.36 6.95 12.68
CA GLY A 97 -21.96 6.83 11.35
C GLY A 97 -21.04 7.28 10.23
N PHE A 98 -21.15 6.62 9.08
CA PHE A 98 -20.23 6.75 7.94
C PHE A 98 -20.08 8.18 7.39
N ARG A 99 -21.19 8.96 7.32
CA ARG A 99 -21.13 10.35 6.84
C ARG A 99 -20.26 11.23 7.71
N LYS A 100 -20.46 11.17 9.04
CA LYS A 100 -19.67 11.97 9.99
C LYS A 100 -18.21 11.53 9.99
N SER A 101 -17.96 10.22 9.91
CA SER A 101 -16.61 9.65 9.82
C SER A 101 -15.86 10.11 8.58
N LEU A 102 -16.51 10.13 7.40
CA LEU A 102 -15.90 10.64 6.16
C LEU A 102 -15.66 12.15 6.22
N MET A 103 -16.59 12.94 6.78
CA MET A 103 -16.38 14.38 6.95
C MET A 103 -15.18 14.66 7.87
N LEU A 104 -15.07 13.95 9.01
CA LEU A 104 -13.93 14.05 9.90
C LEU A 104 -12.63 13.63 9.19
N ALA A 105 -12.65 12.51 8.49
CA ALA A 105 -11.51 11.99 7.75
C ALA A 105 -10.99 12.98 6.72
N PHE A 106 -11.84 13.45 5.81
CA PHE A 106 -11.45 14.41 4.78
C PHE A 106 -11.06 15.77 5.36
N GLY A 107 -11.68 16.21 6.46
CA GLY A 107 -11.27 17.41 7.19
C GLY A 107 -9.85 17.30 7.74
N LEU A 108 -9.53 16.19 8.43
CA LEU A 108 -8.19 15.92 8.96
C LEU A 108 -7.14 15.76 7.85
N LEU A 109 -7.48 15.06 6.74
CA LEU A 109 -6.60 14.93 5.59
C LEU A 109 -6.29 16.28 4.94
N THR A 110 -7.32 17.11 4.73
CA THR A 110 -7.16 18.45 4.14
C THR A 110 -6.27 19.33 5.01
N LEU A 111 -6.50 19.35 6.32
CA LEU A 111 -5.66 20.10 7.27
C LEU A 111 -4.22 19.57 7.30
N GLY A 112 -4.05 18.25 7.29
CA GLY A 112 -2.73 17.63 7.28
C GLY A 112 -1.94 17.93 6.01
N TYR A 113 -2.53 17.75 4.83
CA TYR A 113 -1.85 18.04 3.56
C TYR A 113 -1.63 19.56 3.38
N ALA A 114 -2.59 20.41 3.76
CA ALA A 114 -2.40 21.86 3.76
C ALA A 114 -1.28 22.26 4.73
N GLY A 115 -1.21 21.64 5.91
CA GLY A 115 -0.13 21.83 6.86
C GLY A 115 1.24 21.46 6.30
N MET A 116 1.35 20.34 5.57
CA MET A 116 2.60 19.99 4.86
C MET A 116 3.01 21.05 3.83
N GLY A 117 2.05 21.68 3.14
CA GLY A 117 2.34 22.75 2.19
C GLY A 117 2.70 24.07 2.89
N LEU A 118 2.03 24.44 3.99
CA LEU A 118 2.22 25.71 4.70
C LEU A 118 3.48 25.72 5.59
N LEU A 119 3.86 24.59 6.15
CA LEU A 119 5.00 24.49 7.07
C LEU A 119 6.32 24.99 6.47
N PRO A 120 6.70 24.65 5.21
CA PRO A 120 7.88 25.21 4.57
C PRO A 120 7.83 26.74 4.42
N THR A 121 6.68 27.31 4.07
CA THR A 121 6.50 28.76 3.97
C THR A 121 6.71 29.43 5.32
N PHE A 122 6.24 28.79 6.40
CA PHE A 122 6.49 29.25 7.76
C PHE A 122 7.99 29.26 8.10
N PHE A 123 8.72 28.20 7.78
CA PHE A 123 10.15 28.11 8.02
C PHE A 123 10.94 29.15 7.20
N GLU A 124 10.54 29.39 5.96
CA GLU A 124 11.16 30.44 5.13
C GLU A 124 10.91 31.84 5.71
N SER A 125 9.69 32.13 6.18
CA SER A 125 9.36 33.42 6.81
C SER A 125 10.11 33.65 8.11
N THR A 126 10.53 32.62 8.82
CA THR A 126 11.36 32.72 10.05
C THR A 126 12.86 32.77 9.76
N GLY A 127 13.29 32.65 8.50
CA GLY A 127 14.69 32.66 8.11
C GLY A 127 15.46 31.35 8.41
N LEU A 128 14.78 30.29 8.81
CA LEU A 128 15.38 28.98 9.08
C LEU A 128 15.82 28.24 7.80
N VAL A 129 15.22 28.57 6.67
CA VAL A 129 15.48 27.97 5.37
C VAL A 129 15.21 28.97 4.27
N LYS A 130 15.88 28.82 3.13
CA LYS A 130 15.56 29.50 1.88
C LYS A 130 15.41 28.45 0.79
N TYR A 131 14.20 28.35 0.25
CA TYR A 131 13.90 27.42 -0.85
C TYR A 131 14.28 28.03 -2.20
N GLY A 132 14.67 27.16 -3.13
CA GLY A 132 15.11 27.50 -4.48
C GLY A 132 15.88 26.33 -5.06
N ASP A 133 16.57 26.54 -6.19
CA ASP A 133 17.40 25.52 -6.84
C ASP A 133 18.50 25.01 -5.90
N ASN A 134 19.11 25.92 -5.12
CA ASN A 134 20.07 25.60 -4.07
C ASN A 134 19.44 25.89 -2.71
N THR A 135 18.73 24.91 -2.15
CA THR A 135 18.12 25.05 -0.82
C THR A 135 19.18 25.23 0.25
N ILE A 136 19.07 26.32 1.01
CA ILE A 136 19.95 26.64 2.16
C ILE A 136 19.12 26.49 3.43
N PHE A 137 19.52 25.57 4.31
CA PHE A 137 18.76 25.24 5.53
C PHE A 137 19.04 26.19 6.73
N ASN A 138 20.09 27.01 6.72
CA ASN A 138 20.42 27.98 7.78
C ASN A 138 20.33 27.44 9.23
N GLY A 139 20.36 26.12 9.44
CA GLY A 139 20.20 25.47 10.74
C GLY A 139 18.88 24.71 10.91
N LEU A 140 17.99 24.64 9.90
CA LEU A 140 16.77 23.82 9.96
C LEU A 140 17.11 22.34 10.13
N ASP A 141 18.18 21.86 9.48
CA ASP A 141 18.71 20.50 9.54
C ASP A 141 19.17 20.09 10.95
N THR A 142 19.54 21.05 11.78
CA THR A 142 19.92 20.84 13.19
C THR A 142 18.83 21.28 14.17
N SER A 143 17.82 22.04 13.73
CA SER A 143 16.75 22.58 14.57
C SER A 143 15.68 21.52 14.89
N SER A 144 15.21 21.49 16.14
CA SER A 144 14.03 20.71 16.53
C SER A 144 12.73 21.19 15.86
N ALA A 145 12.70 22.39 15.28
CA ALA A 145 11.53 22.94 14.60
C ALA A 145 11.06 22.04 13.46
N ARG A 146 11.95 21.31 12.76
CA ARG A 146 11.59 20.38 11.69
C ARG A 146 10.66 19.25 12.14
N TYR A 147 10.68 18.87 13.44
CA TYR A 147 9.79 17.84 13.98
C TYR A 147 8.33 18.28 14.12
N THR A 148 8.01 19.56 13.89
CA THR A 148 6.62 20.02 13.80
C THR A 148 5.85 19.39 12.65
N ILE A 149 6.53 18.72 11.71
CA ILE A 149 5.90 17.89 10.69
C ILE A 149 5.18 16.69 11.30
N ILE A 150 5.62 16.16 12.45
CA ILE A 150 5.05 14.95 13.06
C ILE A 150 3.56 15.11 13.41
N PRO A 151 3.13 16.14 14.16
CA PRO A 151 1.70 16.36 14.40
C PRO A 151 0.92 16.64 13.12
N VAL A 152 1.51 17.27 12.10
CA VAL A 152 0.87 17.46 10.79
C VAL A 152 0.63 16.13 10.09
N MET A 153 1.63 15.26 10.06
CA MET A 153 1.48 13.90 9.51
C MET A 153 0.50 13.05 10.33
N ALA A 154 0.42 13.26 11.65
CA ALA A 154 -0.54 12.56 12.50
C ALA A 154 -2.00 12.88 12.11
N LEU A 155 -2.31 14.09 11.66
CA LEU A 155 -3.63 14.45 11.12
C LEU A 155 -3.96 13.60 9.88
N ILE A 156 -2.99 13.40 8.99
CA ILE A 156 -3.16 12.57 7.79
C ILE A 156 -3.38 11.12 8.18
N VAL A 157 -2.61 10.61 9.13
CA VAL A 157 -2.75 9.23 9.64
C VAL A 157 -4.13 9.01 10.26
N LEU A 158 -4.58 9.91 11.11
CA LEU A 158 -5.90 9.82 11.74
C LEU A 158 -7.02 9.92 10.70
N GLY A 159 -6.93 10.84 9.75
CA GLY A 159 -7.89 10.95 8.64
C GLY A 159 -7.92 9.70 7.78
N GLY A 160 -6.76 9.21 7.32
CA GLY A 160 -6.62 8.03 6.48
C GLY A 160 -7.11 6.74 7.14
N ALA A 161 -6.99 6.65 8.47
CA ALA A 161 -7.49 5.50 9.23
C ALA A 161 -9.01 5.29 9.06
N PHE A 162 -9.80 6.36 9.00
CA PHE A 162 -11.25 6.28 8.80
C PHE A 162 -11.61 5.92 7.35
N ILE A 163 -10.90 6.45 6.37
CA ILE A 163 -11.23 6.31 4.94
C ILE A 163 -11.35 4.85 4.56
N LYS A 164 -10.31 4.06 4.80
CA LYS A 164 -10.24 2.66 4.36
C LYS A 164 -11.40 1.82 4.90
N SER A 165 -11.71 1.96 6.19
CA SER A 165 -12.78 1.19 6.84
C SER A 165 -14.17 1.63 6.38
N VAL A 166 -14.41 2.95 6.28
CA VAL A 166 -15.73 3.49 5.97
C VAL A 166 -16.10 3.28 4.50
N ILE A 167 -15.15 3.47 3.56
CA ILE A 167 -15.46 3.30 2.14
C ILE A 167 -15.67 1.83 1.80
N THR A 168 -14.81 0.92 2.28
CA THR A 168 -15.03 -0.52 2.07
C THR A 168 -16.32 -1.01 2.74
N GLY A 169 -16.65 -0.50 3.93
CA GLY A 169 -17.93 -0.73 4.59
C GLY A 169 -19.11 -0.22 3.77
N THR A 170 -19.00 0.97 3.17
CA THR A 170 -20.05 1.51 2.27
C THR A 170 -20.23 0.62 1.04
N VAL A 171 -19.14 0.19 0.40
CA VAL A 171 -19.22 -0.75 -0.74
C VAL A 171 -19.94 -2.04 -0.33
N ALA A 172 -19.61 -2.58 0.86
CA ALA A 172 -20.25 -3.80 1.36
C ALA A 172 -21.75 -3.64 1.61
N THR A 173 -22.18 -2.52 2.19
CA THR A 173 -23.58 -2.26 2.58
C THR A 173 -24.45 -1.81 1.41
N GLU A 174 -23.90 -1.10 0.42
CA GLU A 174 -24.61 -0.58 -0.73
C GLU A 174 -24.63 -1.55 -1.93
N THR A 175 -24.03 -2.75 -1.77
CA THR A 175 -24.06 -3.83 -2.77
C THR A 175 -24.92 -5.00 -2.30
N THR A 176 -25.57 -5.67 -3.24
CA THR A 176 -26.32 -6.91 -3.01
C THR A 176 -25.41 -8.12 -3.31
N VAL A 177 -25.80 -9.32 -2.87
CA VAL A 177 -25.06 -10.56 -3.18
C VAL A 177 -24.83 -10.71 -4.70
N ALA A 178 -25.81 -10.31 -5.53
CA ALA A 178 -25.75 -10.46 -6.99
C ALA A 178 -24.78 -9.50 -7.69
N ASN A 179 -24.49 -8.30 -7.12
CA ASN A 179 -23.64 -7.31 -7.75
C ASN A 179 -22.39 -6.96 -6.92
N ARG A 180 -22.19 -7.62 -5.78
CA ARG A 180 -21.09 -7.34 -4.83
C ARG A 180 -19.71 -7.47 -5.47
N ALA A 181 -19.48 -8.55 -6.22
CA ALA A 181 -18.21 -8.79 -6.91
C ALA A 181 -17.88 -7.63 -7.88
N ARG A 182 -18.87 -7.16 -8.64
CA ARG A 182 -18.74 -6.01 -9.53
C ARG A 182 -18.50 -4.71 -8.75
N GLY A 183 -19.20 -4.51 -7.63
CA GLY A 183 -19.02 -3.35 -6.75
C GLY A 183 -17.56 -3.24 -6.26
N TYR A 184 -16.99 -4.34 -5.80
CA TYR A 184 -15.56 -4.37 -5.40
C TYR A 184 -14.60 -4.19 -6.58
N SER A 185 -14.94 -4.68 -7.78
CA SER A 185 -14.11 -4.44 -8.98
C SER A 185 -14.07 -2.96 -9.35
N ILE A 186 -15.21 -2.25 -9.27
CA ILE A 186 -15.28 -0.78 -9.48
C ILE A 186 -14.45 -0.07 -8.41
N PHE A 187 -14.63 -0.42 -7.14
CA PHE A 187 -13.85 0.15 -6.04
C PHE A 187 -12.35 -0.01 -6.28
N TYR A 188 -11.91 -1.22 -6.63
CA TYR A 188 -10.49 -1.49 -6.93
C TYR A 188 -9.97 -0.70 -8.14
N ALA A 189 -10.80 -0.53 -9.17
CA ALA A 189 -10.47 0.32 -10.31
C ALA A 189 -10.29 1.79 -9.89
N MET A 190 -11.18 2.35 -9.05
CA MET A 190 -11.06 3.72 -8.55
C MET A 190 -9.81 3.93 -7.70
N VAL A 191 -9.45 2.97 -6.84
CA VAL A 191 -8.19 2.97 -6.09
C VAL A 191 -6.98 3.06 -7.03
N ASN A 192 -6.94 2.24 -8.08
CA ASN A 192 -5.81 2.20 -9.02
C ASN A 192 -5.74 3.46 -9.90
N ILE A 193 -6.88 3.96 -10.38
CA ILE A 193 -6.93 5.23 -11.16
C ILE A 193 -6.44 6.39 -10.29
N GLY A 194 -6.90 6.48 -9.04
CA GLY A 194 -6.44 7.50 -8.10
C GLY A 194 -4.93 7.40 -7.84
N ALA A 195 -4.42 6.21 -7.56
CA ALA A 195 -3.00 5.97 -7.33
C ALA A 195 -2.13 6.32 -8.55
N PHE A 196 -2.59 5.93 -9.75
CA PHE A 196 -1.91 6.27 -11.00
C PHE A 196 -1.88 7.78 -11.24
N SER A 197 -3.04 8.43 -11.11
CA SER A 197 -3.18 9.89 -11.33
C SER A 197 -2.33 10.67 -10.33
N GLY A 198 -2.37 10.31 -9.05
CA GLY A 198 -1.58 10.96 -8.00
C GLY A 198 -0.08 10.90 -8.27
N LYS A 199 0.45 9.73 -8.60
CA LYS A 199 1.87 9.59 -8.95
C LYS A 199 2.24 10.31 -10.26
N THR A 200 1.34 10.33 -11.23
CA THR A 200 1.60 10.95 -12.54
C THR A 200 1.77 12.45 -12.45
N ILE A 201 1.04 13.16 -11.58
CA ILE A 201 1.12 14.62 -11.42
C ILE A 201 2.42 15.08 -10.77
N VAL A 202 3.13 14.20 -10.06
CA VAL A 202 4.33 14.55 -9.29
C VAL A 202 5.46 15.05 -10.19
N LYS A 203 5.75 14.31 -11.27
CA LYS A 203 6.84 14.69 -12.18
C LYS A 203 6.68 16.07 -12.81
N PRO A 204 5.54 16.44 -13.43
CA PRO A 204 5.34 17.76 -13.98
C PRO A 204 5.55 18.89 -12.94
N LEU A 205 5.07 18.70 -11.70
CA LEU A 205 5.26 19.67 -10.65
C LEU A 205 6.73 19.82 -10.22
N ARG A 206 7.44 18.68 -10.14
CA ARG A 206 8.86 18.67 -9.77
C ARG A 206 9.73 19.26 -10.89
N GLU A 207 9.46 18.99 -12.16
CA GLU A 207 10.21 19.54 -13.29
C GLU A 207 9.95 21.04 -13.47
N ALA A 208 8.71 21.51 -13.29
CA ALA A 208 8.37 22.91 -13.43
C ALA A 208 8.90 23.79 -12.31
N MET A 209 9.07 23.27 -11.09
CA MET A 209 9.30 24.04 -9.87
C MET A 209 10.52 23.55 -9.06
N GLY A 210 11.29 22.58 -9.54
CA GLY A 210 12.44 22.03 -8.83
C GLY A 210 12.05 21.48 -7.45
N ASN A 211 12.85 21.73 -6.43
CA ASN A 211 12.57 21.28 -5.06
C ASN A 211 11.25 21.85 -4.49
N THR A 212 10.84 23.06 -4.87
CA THR A 212 9.56 23.64 -4.43
C THR A 212 8.35 22.88 -4.98
N GLY A 213 8.51 22.15 -6.08
CA GLY A 213 7.48 21.24 -6.60
C GLY A 213 7.02 20.21 -5.59
N LEU A 214 7.89 19.76 -4.66
CA LEU A 214 7.52 18.85 -3.57
C LEU A 214 6.53 19.48 -2.59
N ILE A 215 6.60 20.81 -2.39
CA ILE A 215 5.64 21.57 -1.58
C ILE A 215 4.28 21.62 -2.28
N TRP A 216 4.28 21.90 -3.59
CA TRP A 216 3.06 22.01 -4.38
C TRP A 216 2.29 20.68 -4.51
N ILE A 217 2.97 19.54 -4.42
CA ILE A 217 2.33 18.24 -4.32
C ILE A 217 1.45 18.16 -3.06
N SER A 218 1.88 18.73 -1.94
CA SER A 218 1.09 18.76 -0.71
C SER A 218 -0.17 19.64 -0.89
N TYR A 219 -0.08 20.76 -1.57
CA TYR A 219 -1.25 21.59 -1.91
C TYR A 219 -2.20 20.89 -2.89
N PHE A 220 -1.67 20.17 -3.89
CA PHE A 220 -2.49 19.32 -4.76
C PHE A 220 -3.27 18.30 -3.93
N SER A 221 -2.61 17.63 -2.98
CA SER A 221 -3.26 16.62 -2.12
C SER A 221 -4.29 17.25 -1.19
N ALA A 222 -4.02 18.45 -0.66
CA ALA A 222 -5.00 19.22 0.10
C ALA A 222 -6.24 19.59 -0.74
N ALA A 223 -6.04 20.00 -1.99
CA ALA A 223 -7.14 20.30 -2.91
C ALA A 223 -7.98 19.07 -3.22
N MET A 224 -7.36 17.91 -3.49
CA MET A 224 -8.07 16.66 -3.75
C MET A 224 -8.91 16.24 -2.54
N THR A 225 -8.35 16.31 -1.33
CA THR A 225 -9.09 15.96 -0.11
C THR A 225 -10.17 16.98 0.25
N LEU A 226 -9.96 18.27 -0.03
CA LEU A 226 -10.99 19.30 0.12
C LEU A 226 -12.16 19.06 -0.84
N ILE A 227 -11.89 18.74 -2.10
CA ILE A 227 -12.93 18.33 -3.06
C ILE A 227 -13.69 17.12 -2.53
N GLY A 228 -12.97 16.11 -2.01
CA GLY A 228 -13.57 14.95 -1.34
C GLY A 228 -14.48 15.34 -0.18
N LEU A 229 -14.05 16.27 0.69
CA LEU A 229 -14.85 16.80 1.79
C LEU A 229 -16.15 17.46 1.30
N ILE A 230 -16.07 18.31 0.28
CA ILE A 230 -17.22 18.99 -0.32
C ILE A 230 -18.18 17.96 -0.92
N VAL A 231 -17.67 16.95 -1.64
CA VAL A 231 -18.46 15.89 -2.23
C VAL A 231 -19.20 15.08 -1.16
N VAL A 232 -18.51 14.72 -0.06
CA VAL A 232 -19.15 14.05 1.08
C VAL A 232 -20.23 14.92 1.71
N PHE A 233 -19.91 16.18 1.98
CA PHE A 233 -20.84 17.11 2.61
C PHE A 233 -22.13 17.28 1.81
N LEU A 234 -22.03 17.47 0.50
CA LEU A 234 -23.18 17.75 -0.37
C LEU A 234 -23.96 16.50 -0.76
N TRP A 235 -23.27 15.37 -1.01
CA TRP A 235 -23.88 14.26 -1.72
C TRP A 235 -23.85 12.92 -1.00
N PHE A 236 -23.04 12.72 0.05
CA PHE A 236 -22.99 11.44 0.72
C PHE A 236 -24.14 11.27 1.71
N ARG A 237 -25.00 10.29 1.43
CA ARG A 237 -26.11 9.87 2.31
C ARG A 237 -26.13 8.34 2.33
N SER A 238 -25.53 7.73 3.34
CA SER A 238 -25.60 6.28 3.53
C SER A 238 -26.77 5.90 4.44
N ARG A 239 -27.20 4.65 4.33
CA ARG A 239 -28.16 4.05 5.26
C ARG A 239 -27.53 4.01 6.66
N LYS A 240 -28.34 4.15 7.71
CA LYS A 240 -27.86 3.86 9.07
C LYS A 240 -27.51 2.38 9.15
N LEU A 241 -26.32 2.09 9.64
CA LEU A 241 -25.97 0.72 10.03
C LEU A 241 -26.78 0.36 11.28
N GLU A 242 -27.52 -0.74 11.22
CA GLU A 242 -28.14 -1.35 12.39
C GLU A 242 -27.09 -2.30 12.99
N GLY A 243 -26.57 -1.97 14.17
CA GLY A 243 -25.64 -2.79 14.91
C GLY A 243 -24.77 -1.97 15.87
N GLU A 244 -24.46 -2.53 17.02
CA GLU A 244 -23.44 -2.02 17.93
C GLU A 244 -22.07 -2.40 17.34
N GLY A 245 -21.28 -1.40 16.89
CA GLY A 245 -19.93 -1.63 16.40
C GLY A 245 -19.06 -2.28 17.48
N LYS A 246 -18.04 -3.03 17.10
CA LYS A 246 -17.10 -3.68 18.05
C LYS A 246 -16.47 -2.65 18.99
N THR A 247 -16.30 -3.04 20.22
CA THR A 247 -15.58 -2.24 21.21
C THR A 247 -14.08 -2.31 20.97
N ILE A 248 -13.34 -1.30 21.43
CA ILE A 248 -11.86 -1.30 21.36
C ILE A 248 -11.29 -2.54 22.06
N ARG A 249 -11.89 -2.97 23.18
CA ARG A 249 -11.47 -4.18 23.89
C ARG A 249 -11.63 -5.43 23.04
N GLU A 250 -12.77 -5.60 22.36
CA GLU A 250 -12.99 -6.74 21.46
C GLU A 250 -12.00 -6.77 20.29
N ILE A 251 -11.56 -5.60 19.80
CA ILE A 251 -10.53 -5.50 18.77
C ILE A 251 -9.17 -5.95 19.33
N PHE A 252 -8.79 -5.49 20.53
CA PHE A 252 -7.55 -5.92 21.18
C PHE A 252 -7.56 -7.43 21.48
N ASP A 253 -8.66 -7.95 21.99
CA ASP A 253 -8.81 -9.39 22.27
C ASP A 253 -8.70 -10.20 20.96
N GLY A 254 -9.29 -9.70 19.88
CA GLY A 254 -9.15 -10.30 18.55
C GLY A 254 -7.72 -10.25 18.03
N MET A 255 -6.99 -9.15 18.22
CA MET A 255 -5.58 -9.03 17.85
C MET A 255 -4.72 -10.03 18.62
N ILE A 256 -4.91 -10.15 19.93
CA ILE A 256 -4.20 -11.13 20.77
C ILE A 256 -4.50 -12.54 20.26
N LYS A 257 -5.77 -12.86 19.95
CA LYS A 257 -6.18 -14.16 19.42
C LYS A 257 -5.48 -14.52 18.10
N VAL A 258 -5.30 -13.55 17.20
CA VAL A 258 -4.55 -13.75 15.95
C VAL A 258 -3.06 -13.93 16.23
N LEU A 259 -2.46 -13.10 17.09
CA LEU A 259 -1.03 -13.15 17.41
C LEU A 259 -0.65 -14.40 18.24
N THR A 260 -1.55 -14.95 19.01
CA THR A 260 -1.34 -16.21 19.75
C THR A 260 -1.52 -17.46 18.88
N ASN A 261 -2.12 -17.32 17.69
CA ASN A 261 -2.16 -18.37 16.70
C ASN A 261 -0.80 -18.46 15.99
N LEU A 262 0.08 -19.36 16.42
CA LEU A 262 1.43 -19.53 15.88
C LEU A 262 1.45 -19.74 14.38
N ARG A 263 0.42 -20.41 13.80
CA ARG A 263 0.31 -20.60 12.35
C ARG A 263 0.18 -19.26 11.62
N LEU A 264 -0.65 -18.35 12.11
CA LEU A 264 -0.84 -17.03 11.51
C LEU A 264 0.33 -16.10 11.82
N LEU A 265 0.85 -16.12 13.03
CA LEU A 265 1.99 -15.32 13.44
C LEU A 265 3.22 -15.58 12.55
N PHE A 266 3.61 -16.86 12.37
CA PHE A 266 4.74 -17.20 11.51
C PHE A 266 4.49 -16.83 10.04
N LEU A 267 3.27 -16.99 9.54
CA LEU A 267 2.94 -16.55 8.18
C LEU A 267 3.06 -15.04 8.04
N ILE A 268 2.56 -14.24 9.00
CA ILE A 268 2.71 -12.78 9.01
C ILE A 268 4.19 -12.40 8.94
N LEU A 269 5.04 -13.01 9.80
CA LEU A 269 6.47 -12.71 9.83
C LEU A 269 7.17 -13.04 8.51
N ILE A 270 6.84 -14.17 7.89
CA ILE A 270 7.41 -14.60 6.60
C ILE A 270 6.99 -13.63 5.48
N ILE A 271 5.70 -13.29 5.42
CA ILE A 271 5.17 -12.38 4.40
C ILE A 271 5.68 -10.94 4.60
N THR A 272 6.03 -10.56 5.83
CA THR A 272 6.68 -9.27 6.12
C THR A 272 7.92 -9.07 5.26
N GLY A 273 8.77 -10.09 5.07
CA GLY A 273 9.97 -9.97 4.24
C GLY A 273 9.66 -9.67 2.77
N PHE A 274 8.60 -10.26 2.19
CA PHE A 274 8.14 -9.91 0.85
C PHE A 274 7.78 -8.41 0.76
N TRP A 275 6.96 -7.93 1.69
CA TRP A 275 6.52 -6.55 1.70
C TRP A 275 7.62 -5.55 2.07
N MET A 276 8.66 -5.97 2.80
CA MET A 276 9.86 -5.14 2.99
C MET A 276 10.52 -4.80 1.66
N VAL A 277 10.62 -5.77 0.74
CA VAL A 277 11.18 -5.54 -0.60
C VAL A 277 10.21 -4.72 -1.46
N GLN A 278 8.91 -5.02 -1.41
CA GLN A 278 7.88 -4.30 -2.14
C GLN A 278 7.83 -2.80 -1.77
N HIS A 279 7.99 -2.46 -0.50
CA HIS A 279 7.98 -1.08 -0.02
C HIS A 279 9.19 -0.26 -0.48
N GLN A 280 10.25 -0.89 -1.02
CA GLN A 280 11.41 -0.17 -1.53
C GLN A 280 11.07 0.70 -2.75
N MET A 281 9.97 0.43 -3.42
CA MET A 281 9.41 1.31 -4.45
C MET A 281 9.10 2.72 -3.93
N TYR A 282 8.83 2.88 -2.64
CA TYR A 282 8.56 4.16 -1.98
C TYR A 282 9.70 4.63 -1.08
N ALA A 283 10.39 3.69 -0.43
CA ALA A 283 11.43 4.00 0.56
C ALA A 283 12.78 4.33 -0.08
N THR A 284 13.29 3.45 -0.93
CA THR A 284 14.64 3.53 -1.53
C THR A 284 14.63 4.13 -2.92
N MET A 285 13.76 3.63 -3.79
CA MET A 285 13.82 3.86 -5.23
C MET A 285 13.81 5.34 -5.62
N PRO A 286 12.97 6.24 -5.07
CA PRO A 286 12.97 7.63 -5.50
C PRO A 286 14.32 8.32 -5.29
N LYS A 287 14.93 8.16 -4.12
CA LYS A 287 16.25 8.73 -3.81
C LYS A 287 17.35 8.07 -4.62
N PHE A 288 17.37 6.73 -4.68
CA PHE A 288 18.35 5.95 -5.41
C PHE A 288 18.41 6.33 -6.90
N VAL A 289 17.24 6.41 -7.54
CA VAL A 289 17.15 6.75 -8.97
C VAL A 289 17.58 8.19 -9.23
N LEU A 290 17.10 9.16 -8.43
CA LEU A 290 17.47 10.57 -8.63
C LEU A 290 18.95 10.84 -8.35
N ARG A 291 19.55 10.14 -7.40
CA ARG A 291 20.98 10.26 -7.08
C ARG A 291 21.87 9.69 -8.19
N LEU A 292 21.52 8.54 -8.77
CA LEU A 292 22.36 7.83 -9.74
C LEU A 292 22.04 8.15 -11.20
N ALA A 293 20.77 8.35 -11.56
CA ALA A 293 20.33 8.64 -12.92
C ALA A 293 20.05 10.12 -13.16
N GLY A 294 20.15 10.96 -12.12
CA GLY A 294 19.98 12.41 -12.17
C GLY A 294 18.53 12.88 -12.03
N GLU A 295 18.35 14.19 -11.86
CA GLU A 295 17.06 14.84 -11.58
C GLU A 295 16.04 14.72 -12.73
N GLY A 296 16.48 14.49 -13.97
CA GLY A 296 15.60 14.20 -15.10
C GLY A 296 14.91 12.85 -15.07
N ALA A 297 15.32 11.94 -14.17
CA ALA A 297 14.66 10.65 -13.99
C ALA A 297 13.26 10.83 -13.36
N SER A 298 12.41 9.82 -13.53
CA SER A 298 10.97 9.90 -13.20
C SER A 298 10.55 8.73 -12.30
N PRO A 299 11.11 8.61 -11.09
CA PRO A 299 10.79 7.49 -10.18
C PRO A 299 9.29 7.37 -9.91
N GLU A 300 8.56 8.49 -9.89
CA GLU A 300 7.11 8.54 -9.70
C GLU A 300 6.36 7.79 -10.83
N TRP A 301 6.83 7.91 -12.05
CA TRP A 301 6.24 7.21 -13.21
C TRP A 301 6.66 5.75 -13.24
N TYR A 302 7.91 5.43 -12.85
CA TYR A 302 8.36 4.04 -12.79
C TYR A 302 7.51 3.23 -11.78
N ALA A 303 7.13 3.85 -10.67
CA ALA A 303 6.24 3.24 -9.69
C ALA A 303 4.83 2.92 -10.24
N ASN A 304 4.39 3.53 -11.35
CA ASN A 304 3.12 3.20 -11.99
C ASN A 304 3.14 1.86 -12.75
N VAL A 305 4.32 1.32 -13.01
CA VAL A 305 4.46 0.00 -13.64
C VAL A 305 3.89 -1.11 -12.75
N ASN A 306 4.06 -1.00 -11.43
CA ASN A 306 3.53 -2.01 -10.50
C ASN A 306 2.00 -2.17 -10.61
N PRO A 307 1.16 -1.14 -10.38
CA PRO A 307 -0.30 -1.30 -10.48
C PRO A 307 -0.76 -1.68 -11.90
N LEU A 308 -0.02 -1.28 -12.95
CA LEU A 308 -0.32 -1.68 -14.32
C LEU A 308 -0.16 -3.20 -14.49
N ILE A 309 0.97 -3.77 -14.03
CA ILE A 309 1.23 -5.22 -14.08
C ILE A 309 0.24 -5.98 -13.21
N VAL A 310 -0.01 -5.51 -11.99
CA VAL A 310 -0.99 -6.16 -11.09
C VAL A 310 -2.36 -6.20 -11.75
N PHE A 311 -2.85 -5.07 -12.27
CA PHE A 311 -4.16 -4.98 -12.90
C PHE A 311 -4.29 -5.91 -14.11
N THR A 312 -3.29 -5.96 -14.98
CA THR A 312 -3.32 -6.77 -16.21
C THR A 312 -3.12 -8.26 -15.94
N MET A 313 -2.30 -8.62 -14.95
CA MET A 313 -1.88 -10.02 -14.74
C MET A 313 -2.64 -10.76 -13.65
N VAL A 314 -3.27 -10.07 -12.68
CA VAL A 314 -3.89 -10.73 -11.52
C VAL A 314 -4.98 -11.73 -11.92
N GLY A 315 -5.83 -11.39 -12.88
CA GLY A 315 -6.88 -12.31 -13.38
C GLY A 315 -6.30 -13.56 -14.03
N PHE A 316 -5.26 -13.37 -14.83
CA PHE A 316 -4.56 -14.44 -15.55
C PHE A 316 -3.87 -15.40 -14.57
N VAL A 317 -3.08 -14.85 -13.64
CA VAL A 317 -2.38 -15.63 -12.62
C VAL A 317 -3.37 -16.37 -11.72
N THR A 318 -4.44 -15.73 -11.29
CA THR A 318 -5.49 -16.36 -10.48
C THR A 318 -6.14 -17.54 -11.21
N HIS A 319 -6.41 -17.40 -12.52
CA HIS A 319 -6.94 -18.49 -13.32
C HIS A 319 -5.99 -19.69 -13.38
N PHE A 320 -4.70 -19.48 -13.61
CA PHE A 320 -3.69 -20.55 -13.62
C PHE A 320 -3.51 -21.22 -12.26
N MET A 321 -3.53 -20.42 -11.19
CA MET A 321 -3.29 -20.88 -9.83
C MET A 321 -4.54 -21.44 -9.13
N ARG A 322 -5.74 -21.39 -9.75
CA ARG A 322 -7.01 -21.82 -9.13
C ARG A 322 -7.04 -23.27 -8.66
N LYS A 323 -6.27 -24.16 -9.33
CA LYS A 323 -6.16 -25.59 -8.99
C LYS A 323 -5.01 -25.89 -8.02
N ARG A 324 -4.23 -24.91 -7.63
CA ARG A 324 -3.08 -25.03 -6.73
C ARG A 324 -3.42 -24.50 -5.33
N THR A 325 -2.72 -25.01 -4.32
CA THR A 325 -2.91 -24.49 -2.95
C THR A 325 -2.46 -23.03 -2.83
N ALA A 326 -3.04 -22.28 -1.88
CA ALA A 326 -2.65 -20.92 -1.61
C ALA A 326 -1.15 -20.80 -1.29
N LEU A 327 -0.62 -21.70 -0.46
CA LEU A 327 0.81 -21.73 -0.10
C LEU A 327 1.71 -21.97 -1.33
N PHE A 328 1.32 -22.83 -2.27
CA PHE A 328 2.09 -23.03 -3.50
C PHE A 328 2.17 -21.77 -4.34
N SER A 329 1.02 -21.08 -4.56
CA SER A 329 0.99 -19.82 -5.30
C SER A 329 1.88 -18.77 -4.64
N MET A 330 1.73 -18.59 -3.31
CA MET A 330 2.57 -17.63 -2.56
C MET A 330 4.06 -17.97 -2.67
N THR A 331 4.43 -19.26 -2.64
CA THR A 331 5.83 -19.69 -2.81
C THR A 331 6.39 -19.28 -4.18
N VAL A 332 5.61 -19.44 -5.26
CA VAL A 332 6.02 -18.97 -6.59
C VAL A 332 6.29 -17.48 -6.59
N GLY A 333 5.37 -16.65 -6.07
CA GLY A 333 5.57 -15.21 -5.97
C GLY A 333 6.79 -14.82 -5.12
N MET A 334 7.04 -15.56 -4.03
CA MET A 334 8.22 -15.33 -3.18
C MET A 334 9.54 -15.55 -3.92
N PHE A 335 9.62 -16.48 -4.88
CA PHE A 335 10.82 -16.70 -5.69
C PHE A 335 10.98 -15.70 -6.85
N ILE A 336 9.89 -15.04 -7.26
CA ILE A 336 9.97 -13.97 -8.26
C ILE A 336 10.54 -12.69 -7.63
N MET A 337 10.28 -12.43 -6.35
CA MET A 337 10.71 -11.20 -5.68
C MET A 337 12.25 -11.01 -5.63
N PRO A 338 13.08 -12.02 -5.31
CA PRO A 338 14.54 -11.87 -5.40
C PRO A 338 15.01 -11.49 -6.81
N VAL A 339 14.37 -12.06 -7.86
CA VAL A 339 14.69 -11.75 -9.26
C VAL A 339 14.45 -10.27 -9.55
N SER A 340 13.36 -9.70 -9.04
CA SER A 340 13.09 -8.26 -9.12
C SER A 340 14.24 -7.44 -8.52
N ALA A 341 14.67 -7.75 -7.31
CA ALA A 341 15.75 -7.02 -6.63
C ALA A 341 17.11 -7.20 -7.33
N VAL A 342 17.39 -8.35 -7.95
CA VAL A 342 18.57 -8.56 -8.79
C VAL A 342 18.55 -7.61 -9.99
N PHE A 343 17.43 -7.47 -10.70
CA PHE A 343 17.34 -6.50 -11.80
C PHE A 343 17.62 -5.07 -11.33
N MET A 344 17.10 -4.67 -10.16
CA MET A 344 17.37 -3.34 -9.60
C MET A 344 18.85 -3.14 -9.28
N ALA A 345 19.56 -4.20 -8.80
CA ALA A 345 21.00 -4.15 -8.57
C ALA A 345 21.81 -3.99 -9.86
N LEU A 346 21.42 -4.69 -10.93
CA LEU A 346 22.12 -4.67 -12.21
C LEU A 346 22.17 -3.27 -12.82
N GLY A 347 21.21 -2.39 -12.54
CA GLY A 347 21.19 -1.04 -13.09
C GLY A 347 22.47 -0.24 -12.83
N ASN A 348 23.08 -0.40 -11.66
CA ASN A 348 24.31 0.31 -11.30
C ASN A 348 25.61 -0.38 -11.86
N LEU A 349 25.50 -1.57 -12.39
CA LEU A 349 26.60 -2.34 -12.94
C LEU A 349 26.69 -2.25 -14.49
N LEU A 350 25.63 -1.76 -15.12
CA LEU A 350 25.55 -1.62 -16.56
C LEU A 350 26.01 -0.21 -16.99
N HIS A 351 26.59 -0.11 -18.19
CA HIS A 351 27.10 1.13 -18.77
C HIS A 351 26.34 1.45 -20.07
N GLY A 352 26.23 2.74 -20.39
CA GLY A 352 25.54 3.21 -21.59
C GLY A 352 24.01 3.18 -21.44
N ASN A 353 23.32 3.97 -22.26
CA ASN A 353 21.87 4.04 -22.23
C ASN A 353 21.22 2.79 -22.84
N ILE A 354 20.17 2.29 -22.19
CA ILE A 354 19.36 1.17 -22.64
C ILE A 354 18.00 1.74 -23.11
N LEU A 355 17.69 1.60 -24.39
CA LEU A 355 16.48 2.18 -25.01
C LEU A 355 16.30 3.69 -24.72
N GLY A 356 17.40 4.44 -24.68
CA GLY A 356 17.38 5.88 -24.40
C GLY A 356 17.26 6.26 -22.92
N MET A 357 17.17 5.29 -22.01
CA MET A 357 17.11 5.50 -20.57
C MET A 357 18.45 5.20 -19.90
N HIS A 358 18.74 5.90 -18.80
CA HIS A 358 19.85 5.52 -17.91
C HIS A 358 19.68 4.08 -17.42
N PRO A 359 20.74 3.24 -17.34
CA PRO A 359 20.61 1.82 -16.96
C PRO A 359 19.91 1.60 -15.61
N VAL A 360 20.22 2.44 -14.62
CA VAL A 360 19.55 2.41 -13.31
C VAL A 360 18.03 2.60 -13.45
N ALA A 361 17.61 3.58 -14.23
CA ALA A 361 16.20 3.85 -14.46
C ALA A 361 15.50 2.69 -15.21
N PHE A 362 16.13 2.18 -16.26
CA PHE A 362 15.60 1.07 -17.06
C PHE A 362 15.45 -0.21 -16.21
N MET A 363 16.50 -0.61 -15.50
CA MET A 363 16.49 -1.81 -14.68
C MET A 363 15.55 -1.68 -13.47
N MET A 364 15.33 -0.45 -12.98
CA MET A 364 14.34 -0.19 -11.95
C MET A 364 12.92 -0.46 -12.46
N VAL A 365 12.59 -0.02 -13.67
CA VAL A 365 11.29 -0.31 -14.34
C VAL A 365 11.09 -1.82 -14.48
N VAL A 366 12.12 -2.54 -14.96
CA VAL A 366 12.08 -4.01 -15.08
C VAL A 366 11.86 -4.66 -13.71
N GLY A 367 12.63 -4.26 -12.71
CA GLY A 367 12.49 -4.79 -11.34
C GLY A 367 11.08 -4.56 -10.78
N ILE A 368 10.51 -3.35 -10.94
CA ILE A 368 9.15 -3.03 -10.47
C ILE A 368 8.10 -3.86 -11.22
N ALA A 369 8.31 -4.15 -12.52
CA ALA A 369 7.41 -5.05 -13.25
C ALA A 369 7.40 -6.46 -12.65
N PHE A 370 8.58 -7.00 -12.28
CA PHE A 370 8.68 -8.28 -11.57
C PHE A 370 8.08 -8.22 -10.16
N GLN A 371 8.19 -7.10 -9.45
CA GLN A 371 7.50 -6.89 -8.16
C GLN A 371 5.97 -6.99 -8.32
N GLY A 372 5.40 -6.27 -9.29
CA GLY A 372 3.97 -6.34 -9.59
C GLY A 372 3.54 -7.76 -9.98
N PHE A 373 4.34 -8.44 -10.78
CA PHE A 373 4.06 -9.83 -11.15
C PHE A 373 4.10 -10.77 -9.95
N ALA A 374 5.11 -10.68 -9.08
CA ALA A 374 5.19 -11.44 -7.82
C ALA A 374 3.97 -11.20 -6.91
N GLU A 375 3.53 -9.96 -6.80
CA GLU A 375 2.38 -9.55 -6.00
C GLU A 375 1.10 -10.26 -6.44
N THR A 376 0.90 -10.49 -7.74
CA THR A 376 -0.31 -11.17 -8.25
C THR A 376 -0.44 -12.62 -7.77
N PHE A 377 0.68 -13.29 -7.44
CA PHE A 377 0.68 -14.64 -6.87
C PHE A 377 0.41 -14.66 -5.36
N ILE A 378 0.78 -13.58 -4.67
CA ILE A 378 0.80 -13.55 -3.19
C ILE A 378 -0.47 -12.93 -2.63
N SER A 379 -0.80 -11.70 -3.04
CA SER A 379 -1.84 -10.90 -2.37
C SER A 379 -3.21 -11.57 -2.32
N PRO A 380 -3.79 -12.11 -3.41
CA PRO A 380 -5.10 -12.78 -3.34
C PRO A 380 -5.05 -14.06 -2.51
N ARG A 381 -3.97 -14.82 -2.62
CA ARG A 381 -3.82 -16.12 -1.97
C ARG A 381 -3.49 -16.02 -0.49
N PHE A 382 -2.80 -14.97 -0.09
CA PHE A 382 -2.55 -14.66 1.32
C PHE A 382 -3.86 -14.35 2.04
N LEU A 383 -4.70 -13.49 1.47
CA LEU A 383 -6.00 -13.15 2.05
C LEU A 383 -6.93 -14.38 2.10
N GLU A 384 -6.96 -15.19 1.04
CA GLU A 384 -7.70 -16.46 1.01
C GLU A 384 -7.24 -17.39 2.14
N TYR A 385 -5.93 -17.64 2.24
CA TYR A 385 -5.38 -18.52 3.29
C TYR A 385 -5.70 -18.00 4.68
N PHE A 386 -5.57 -16.69 4.89
CA PHE A 386 -5.80 -16.06 6.18
C PHE A 386 -7.27 -16.15 6.60
N SER A 387 -8.19 -15.91 5.67
CA SER A 387 -9.65 -16.03 5.93
C SER A 387 -10.08 -17.45 6.26
N LEU A 388 -9.47 -18.45 5.62
CA LEU A 388 -9.76 -19.88 5.88
C LEU A 388 -9.29 -20.37 7.27
N GLN A 389 -8.40 -19.62 7.95
CA GLN A 389 -7.97 -19.92 9.32
C GLN A 389 -8.89 -19.29 10.38
N ALA A 390 -9.80 -18.42 9.97
CA ALA A 390 -10.71 -17.74 10.88
C ALA A 390 -11.83 -18.68 11.35
N PRO A 391 -12.24 -18.61 12.63
CA PRO A 391 -13.49 -19.21 13.08
C PRO A 391 -14.68 -18.62 12.31
N LYS A 392 -15.75 -19.40 12.16
CA LYS A 392 -16.98 -18.95 11.49
C LYS A 392 -17.54 -17.68 12.16
N GLY A 393 -17.72 -16.63 11.35
CA GLY A 393 -18.22 -15.33 11.81
C GLY A 393 -17.14 -14.34 12.27
N GLU A 394 -15.86 -14.77 12.33
CA GLU A 394 -14.73 -13.90 12.69
C GLU A 394 -13.85 -13.53 11.48
N GLU A 395 -14.23 -13.93 10.25
CA GLU A 395 -13.42 -13.77 9.02
C GLU A 395 -13.01 -12.31 8.78
N GLY A 396 -13.93 -11.38 9.01
CA GLY A 396 -13.66 -9.94 8.83
C GLY A 396 -12.61 -9.40 9.81
N MET A 397 -12.63 -9.89 11.06
CA MET A 397 -11.64 -9.53 12.08
C MET A 397 -10.25 -10.07 11.69
N TYR A 398 -10.17 -11.33 11.31
CA TYR A 398 -8.91 -11.95 10.88
C TYR A 398 -8.33 -11.25 9.65
N LEU A 399 -9.15 -10.94 8.65
CA LEU A 399 -8.72 -10.17 7.48
C LEU A 399 -8.23 -8.75 7.84
N GLY A 400 -8.82 -8.09 8.84
CA GLY A 400 -8.33 -6.82 9.37
C GLY A 400 -6.89 -6.95 9.90
N PHE A 401 -6.62 -8.00 10.68
CA PHE A 401 -5.29 -8.24 11.25
C PHE A 401 -4.30 -8.87 10.25
N SER A 402 -4.75 -9.34 9.09
CA SER A 402 -3.82 -9.80 8.04
C SER A 402 -2.84 -8.70 7.65
N HIS A 403 -3.22 -7.42 7.72
CA HIS A 403 -2.38 -6.28 7.41
C HIS A 403 -1.24 -5.99 8.42
N LEU A 404 -1.12 -6.77 9.51
CA LEU A 404 0.02 -6.65 10.44
C LEU A 404 1.38 -6.87 9.75
N HIS A 405 1.44 -7.70 8.68
CA HIS A 405 2.66 -7.80 7.88
C HIS A 405 3.05 -6.45 7.25
N SER A 406 2.07 -5.66 6.79
CA SER A 406 2.33 -4.33 6.19
C SER A 406 2.78 -3.33 7.25
N PHE A 407 2.24 -3.40 8.46
CA PHE A 407 2.70 -2.62 9.59
C PHE A 407 4.18 -2.91 9.90
N LEU A 408 4.55 -4.17 10.07
CA LEU A 408 5.93 -4.58 10.36
C LEU A 408 6.88 -4.23 9.21
N SER A 409 6.51 -4.53 7.96
CA SER A 409 7.34 -4.27 6.79
C SER A 409 7.53 -2.77 6.53
N SER A 410 6.58 -1.92 6.89
CA SER A 410 6.75 -0.48 6.82
C SER A 410 7.82 0.00 7.78
N ILE A 411 7.79 -0.44 9.04
CA ILE A 411 8.80 -0.04 10.03
C ILE A 411 10.18 -0.55 9.62
N PHE A 412 10.32 -1.87 9.47
CA PHE A 412 11.63 -2.47 9.21
C PHE A 412 12.16 -2.17 7.80
N GLY A 413 11.30 -2.19 6.78
CA GLY A 413 11.68 -1.94 5.40
C GLY A 413 12.15 -0.50 5.17
N PHE A 414 11.44 0.49 5.73
CA PHE A 414 11.86 1.89 5.62
C PHE A 414 13.11 2.19 6.44
N LEU A 415 13.18 1.73 7.69
CA LEU A 415 14.37 1.94 8.51
C LEU A 415 15.62 1.35 7.86
N MET A 416 15.51 0.12 7.33
CA MET A 416 16.60 -0.52 6.59
C MET A 416 16.95 0.27 5.33
N SER A 417 15.97 0.82 4.60
CA SER A 417 16.19 1.71 3.46
C SER A 417 17.04 2.92 3.84
N GLY A 418 16.70 3.60 4.94
CA GLY A 418 17.43 4.76 5.42
C GLY A 418 18.90 4.44 5.71
N VAL A 419 19.15 3.35 6.46
CA VAL A 419 20.51 2.91 6.81
C VAL A 419 21.30 2.51 5.56
N LEU A 420 20.68 1.80 4.62
CA LEU A 420 21.37 1.35 3.41
C LEU A 420 21.63 2.49 2.43
N LEU A 421 20.72 3.46 2.30
CA LEU A 421 20.94 4.66 1.50
C LEU A 421 22.07 5.50 2.07
N ASP A 422 22.05 5.78 3.38
CA ASP A 422 23.08 6.55 4.06
C ASP A 422 24.47 5.94 3.85
N LYS A 423 24.57 4.60 3.90
CA LYS A 423 25.81 3.88 3.78
C LYS A 423 26.33 3.71 2.34
N TYR A 424 25.44 3.38 1.37
CA TYR A 424 25.86 2.92 0.03
C TYR A 424 25.46 3.87 -1.11
N CYS A 425 24.53 4.77 -0.88
CA CYS A 425 24.11 5.77 -1.84
C CYS A 425 23.76 7.09 -1.09
N PRO A 426 24.75 7.68 -0.38
CA PRO A 426 24.53 8.85 0.47
C PRO A 426 24.06 10.06 -0.33
N ASP A 427 23.55 11.09 0.37
CA ASP A 427 23.08 12.31 -0.28
C ASP A 427 24.27 13.05 -0.93
N PRO A 428 24.22 13.37 -2.23
CA PRO A 428 25.29 14.11 -2.91
C PRO A 428 25.63 15.47 -2.26
N ARG A 429 24.67 16.08 -1.60
CA ARG A 429 24.86 17.40 -0.91
C ARG A 429 25.80 17.35 0.29
N LEU A 430 26.13 16.15 0.77
CA LEU A 430 27.08 15.96 1.89
C LEU A 430 28.55 15.95 1.45
N PHE A 431 28.82 16.01 0.12
CA PHE A 431 30.16 15.90 -0.44
C PHE A 431 30.62 17.21 -1.08
N ALA A 432 31.91 17.48 -1.02
CA ALA A 432 32.49 18.68 -1.57
C ALA A 432 32.54 18.67 -3.11
N SER A 433 32.59 17.48 -3.72
CA SER A 433 32.64 17.31 -5.18
C SER A 433 31.81 16.10 -5.63
N HIS A 434 31.36 16.14 -6.88
CA HIS A 434 30.65 15.00 -7.51
C HIS A 434 31.52 13.75 -7.57
N GLN A 435 32.84 13.89 -7.84
CA GLN A 435 33.78 12.77 -7.89
C GLN A 435 33.95 12.07 -6.56
N GLU A 436 33.98 12.82 -5.45
CA GLU A 436 34.02 12.27 -4.11
C GLU A 436 32.75 11.48 -3.80
N TRP A 437 31.59 12.02 -4.16
CA TRP A 437 30.32 11.33 -4.03
C TRP A 437 30.25 10.04 -4.89
N GLU A 438 30.66 10.08 -6.14
CA GLU A 438 30.70 8.88 -7.01
C GLU A 438 31.54 7.76 -6.39
N SER A 439 32.67 8.12 -5.77
CA SER A 439 33.51 7.15 -5.06
C SER A 439 32.80 6.53 -3.86
N ALA A 440 32.01 7.32 -3.13
CA ALA A 440 31.21 6.84 -2.00
C ALA A 440 30.00 5.98 -2.46
N ALA A 441 29.42 6.29 -3.63
CA ALA A 441 28.25 5.60 -4.17
C ALA A 441 28.59 4.41 -5.10
N VAL A 442 29.87 4.08 -5.30
CA VAL A 442 30.30 2.99 -6.21
C VAL A 442 29.65 1.65 -5.91
N HIS A 443 29.32 1.39 -4.65
CA HIS A 443 28.66 0.16 -4.19
C HIS A 443 27.14 0.34 -3.94
N ALA A 444 26.48 1.33 -4.55
CA ALA A 444 25.06 1.58 -4.35
C ALA A 444 24.17 0.36 -4.66
N HIS A 445 24.57 -0.49 -5.61
CA HIS A 445 23.89 -1.74 -5.93
C HIS A 445 23.80 -2.73 -4.78
N TYR A 446 24.68 -2.64 -3.75
CA TYR A 446 24.62 -3.51 -2.56
C TYR A 446 23.31 -3.36 -1.79
N ILE A 447 22.66 -2.20 -1.85
CA ILE A 447 21.34 -1.97 -1.27
C ILE A 447 20.38 -3.09 -1.72
N TRP A 448 20.36 -3.36 -3.03
CA TRP A 448 19.46 -4.35 -3.62
C TRP A 448 19.86 -5.79 -3.27
N TYR A 449 21.17 -6.08 -3.09
CA TYR A 449 21.60 -7.41 -2.63
C TYR A 449 21.12 -7.75 -1.23
N TYR A 450 21.02 -6.77 -0.32
CA TYR A 450 20.37 -6.98 0.98
C TYR A 450 18.90 -7.37 0.81
N PHE A 451 18.19 -6.73 -0.09
CA PHE A 451 16.78 -7.06 -0.38
C PHE A 451 16.62 -8.40 -1.11
N VAL A 452 17.58 -8.80 -1.97
CA VAL A 452 17.65 -10.18 -2.51
C VAL A 452 17.75 -11.18 -1.37
N GLY A 453 18.65 -10.94 -0.41
CA GLY A 453 18.84 -11.81 0.75
C GLY A 453 17.56 -11.97 1.59
N ILE A 454 16.88 -10.87 1.91
CA ILE A 454 15.60 -10.89 2.65
C ILE A 454 14.56 -11.69 1.89
N ALA A 455 14.41 -11.44 0.58
CA ALA A 455 13.43 -12.13 -0.25
C ALA A 455 13.70 -13.65 -0.31
N LEU A 456 14.97 -14.06 -0.46
CA LEU A 456 15.38 -15.48 -0.46
C LEU A 456 15.11 -16.15 0.89
N VAL A 457 15.48 -15.49 1.99
CA VAL A 457 15.21 -16.01 3.35
C VAL A 457 13.72 -16.21 3.55
N SER A 458 12.89 -15.23 3.14
CA SER A 458 11.43 -15.32 3.23
C SER A 458 10.87 -16.44 2.34
N ALA A 459 11.40 -16.61 1.13
CA ALA A 459 10.97 -17.69 0.23
C ALA A 459 11.27 -19.08 0.82
N VAL A 460 12.47 -19.28 1.33
CA VAL A 460 12.86 -20.54 2.00
C VAL A 460 12.04 -20.78 3.26
N ALA A 461 11.83 -19.73 4.06
CA ALA A 461 10.99 -19.81 5.27
C ALA A 461 9.55 -20.22 4.93
N LEU A 462 8.98 -19.73 3.82
CA LEU A 462 7.63 -20.13 3.37
C LEU A 462 7.56 -21.60 2.97
N ILE A 463 8.60 -22.14 2.32
CA ILE A 463 8.67 -23.59 2.00
C ILE A 463 8.68 -24.42 3.28
N ILE A 464 9.56 -24.07 4.24
CA ILE A 464 9.65 -24.77 5.52
C ILE A 464 8.31 -24.71 6.24
N TYR A 465 7.71 -23.53 6.33
CA TYR A 465 6.40 -23.32 6.91
C TYR A 465 5.34 -24.22 6.27
N GLY A 466 5.28 -24.28 4.92
CA GLY A 466 4.33 -25.13 4.18
C GLY A 466 4.51 -26.61 4.49
N GLN A 467 5.75 -27.09 4.62
CA GLN A 467 6.05 -28.48 5.00
C GLN A 467 5.61 -28.79 6.44
N VAL A 468 5.90 -27.87 7.38
CA VAL A 468 5.50 -28.03 8.78
C VAL A 468 3.99 -28.07 8.92
N VAL A 469 3.28 -27.12 8.30
CA VAL A 469 1.81 -27.07 8.32
C VAL A 469 1.21 -28.36 7.75
N LYS A 470 1.71 -28.83 6.61
CA LYS A 470 1.24 -30.08 6.00
C LYS A 470 1.41 -31.30 6.93
N ARG A 471 2.56 -31.40 7.62
CA ARG A 471 2.80 -32.48 8.60
C ARG A 471 1.85 -32.41 9.80
N ILE A 472 1.60 -31.22 10.32
CA ILE A 472 0.67 -31.02 11.45
C ILE A 472 -0.76 -31.41 11.04
N ASP A 473 -1.21 -31.00 9.86
CA ASP A 473 -2.56 -31.29 9.38
C ASP A 473 -2.74 -32.80 9.11
N GLN A 474 -1.74 -33.50 8.55
CA GLN A 474 -1.74 -34.94 8.37
C GLN A 474 -1.83 -35.70 9.72
N ARG A 475 -1.07 -35.27 10.75
CA ARG A 475 -1.12 -35.88 12.08
C ARG A 475 -2.51 -35.73 12.73
N LYS A 476 -3.16 -34.59 12.54
CA LYS A 476 -4.52 -34.35 13.07
C LYS A 476 -5.56 -35.24 12.37
N GLN A 477 -5.42 -35.51 11.06
CA GLN A 477 -6.30 -36.40 10.30
C GLN A 477 -6.14 -37.89 10.69
N ILE A 478 -4.97 -38.30 11.16
CA ILE A 478 -4.70 -39.68 11.63
C ILE A 478 -5.20 -39.87 13.08
N ALA A 479 -5.27 -38.77 13.87
CA ALA A 479 -5.66 -38.82 15.27
C ALA A 479 -7.19 -38.69 15.50
N ASN A 480 -7.94 -38.28 14.49
CA ASN A 480 -9.40 -38.23 14.44
C ASN A 480 -9.93 -39.43 13.61
#